data_2b9d9a4a651e3ab111e8ce318714c121
#
_entry.id   2b9d9a4a651e3ab111e8ce318714c121
#
_cell.length_a   1.000
_cell.length_b   1.000
_cell.length_c   1.000
_cell.angle_alpha   90.00
_cell.angle_beta   90.00
_cell.angle_gamma   90.00
#
_symmetry.space_group_name_H-M   'P 1'
#
loop_
_entity.id
_entity.type
_entity.pdbx_description
1 polymer ?
#
loop_
_entity_poly.entity_id
_entity_poly.type
_entity_poly.pdbx_seq_one_letter_code
_entity_poly.pdbx_strand_id
1 'polypeptide(L)'
;GKIDENQFCLPETMYGCNKLYCEHLGRYYSIYYNRLSKNYKSGLIDFRAIRFPGLISAYTLPTGGTTDYAPEMLHAAASNKLYTCFVQQNTTLPFMIMDDDIESIIKLMSTKKDKLSQMIYNVGSYSVSAIDFKNIIMKYYKNAKIEFSVDLKRQSMVDSWPEDVNFNAAMSDWNFSPKYNFENSFK
;
A
#
# COMPACT_ATOMS: atom_id res chain seq x y z
N GLY A 1 11.84 9.24 -6.23
CA GLY A 1 12.39 8.97 -4.90
C GLY A 1 11.30 8.49 -3.94
N LYS A 2 11.68 8.11 -2.71
CA LYS A 2 10.72 7.72 -1.67
C LYS A 2 9.95 8.92 -1.19
N ILE A 3 8.63 8.78 -1.01
CA ILE A 3 7.78 9.85 -0.48
C ILE A 3 7.44 9.62 0.99
N ASP A 4 7.39 10.72 1.74
CA ASP A 4 6.97 10.74 3.13
C ASP A 4 5.46 10.95 3.27
N GLU A 5 4.92 10.76 4.47
CA GLU A 5 3.49 10.88 4.78
C GLU A 5 2.92 12.28 4.52
N ASN A 6 3.76 13.33 4.51
CA ASN A 6 3.35 14.71 4.26
C ASN A 6 3.45 15.14 2.78
N GLN A 7 3.84 14.22 1.89
CA GLN A 7 4.00 14.47 0.47
C GLN A 7 2.86 13.83 -0.33
N PHE A 8 2.62 14.36 -1.54
CA PHE A 8 1.63 13.83 -2.49
C PHE A 8 0.21 13.64 -1.91
N CYS A 9 -0.23 14.55 -1.06
CA CYS A 9 -1.60 14.55 -0.52
C CYS A 9 -2.60 15.25 -1.48
N LEU A 10 -2.50 15.00 -2.76
CA LEU A 10 -3.36 15.52 -3.83
C LEU A 10 -3.93 14.37 -4.68
N PRO A 11 -4.86 13.58 -4.12
CA PRO A 11 -5.40 12.42 -4.83
C PRO A 11 -6.24 12.84 -6.04
N GLU A 12 -6.08 12.11 -7.15
CA GLU A 12 -6.81 12.32 -8.41
C GLU A 12 -8.06 11.44 -8.54
N THR A 13 -8.34 10.59 -7.54
CA THR A 13 -9.50 9.69 -7.54
C THR A 13 -10.44 10.01 -6.38
N MET A 14 -11.74 9.76 -6.57
CA MET A 14 -12.72 9.89 -5.48
C MET A 14 -12.37 8.98 -4.29
N TYR A 15 -11.85 7.78 -4.55
CA TYR A 15 -11.37 6.88 -3.52
C TYR A 15 -10.25 7.54 -2.68
N GLY A 16 -9.22 8.08 -3.33
CA GLY A 16 -8.13 8.77 -2.65
C GLY A 16 -8.59 10.01 -1.89
N CYS A 17 -9.49 10.82 -2.47
CA CYS A 17 -10.10 11.96 -1.79
C CYS A 17 -10.82 11.54 -0.51
N ASN A 18 -11.59 10.47 -0.56
CA ASN A 18 -12.30 9.95 0.62
C ASN A 18 -11.34 9.43 1.69
N LYS A 19 -10.25 8.75 1.28
CA LYS A 19 -9.23 8.29 2.24
C LYS A 19 -8.54 9.47 2.92
N LEU A 20 -8.12 10.48 2.17
CA LEU A 20 -7.50 11.68 2.73
C LEU A 20 -8.48 12.44 3.64
N TYR A 21 -9.75 12.52 3.28
CA TYR A 21 -10.79 13.09 4.14
C TYR A 21 -10.88 12.34 5.48
N CYS A 22 -10.84 11.01 5.48
CA CYS A 22 -10.83 10.21 6.71
C CYS A 22 -9.61 10.50 7.59
N GLU A 23 -8.42 10.69 7.00
CA GLU A 23 -7.21 11.06 7.74
C GLU A 23 -7.38 12.45 8.41
N HIS A 24 -7.87 13.44 7.67
CA HIS A 24 -8.14 14.78 8.21
C HIS A 24 -9.23 14.76 9.28
N LEU A 25 -10.27 13.97 9.10
CA LEU A 25 -11.35 13.84 10.07
C LEU A 25 -10.84 13.19 11.37
N GLY A 26 -10.05 12.13 11.27
CA GLY A 26 -9.40 11.50 12.41
C GLY A 26 -8.49 12.45 13.18
N ARG A 27 -7.68 13.24 12.45
CA ARG A 27 -6.84 14.30 13.03
C ARG A 27 -7.69 15.37 13.73
N TYR A 28 -8.80 15.80 13.10
CA TYR A 28 -9.71 16.78 13.70
C TYR A 28 -10.24 16.28 15.05
N TYR A 29 -10.79 15.06 15.10
CA TYR A 29 -11.34 14.50 16.33
C TYR A 29 -10.26 14.26 17.40
N SER A 30 -9.06 13.88 17.00
CA SER A 30 -7.98 13.63 17.94
C SER A 30 -7.42 14.92 18.56
N ILE A 31 -7.31 16.02 17.78
CA ILE A 31 -6.61 17.24 18.23
C ILE A 31 -7.58 18.40 18.50
N TYR A 32 -8.56 18.62 17.64
CA TYR A 32 -9.29 19.89 17.59
C TYR A 32 -10.75 19.80 18.05
N TYR A 33 -11.28 18.60 18.23
CA TYR A 33 -12.67 18.43 18.62
C TYR A 33 -12.99 19.14 19.93
N ASN A 34 -14.09 19.91 19.95
CA ASN A 34 -14.49 20.75 21.09
C ASN A 34 -13.46 21.79 21.55
N ARG A 35 -12.58 22.28 20.67
CA ARG A 35 -11.49 23.21 21.00
C ARG A 35 -11.98 24.49 21.69
N LEU A 36 -13.21 24.94 21.44
CA LEU A 36 -13.78 26.14 22.05
C LEU A 36 -14.47 25.86 23.41
N SER A 37 -14.55 24.61 23.82
CA SER A 37 -15.12 24.23 25.11
C SER A 37 -14.17 24.58 26.25
N LYS A 38 -14.72 25.03 27.39
CA LYS A 38 -13.98 25.24 28.63
C LYS A 38 -13.34 23.93 29.15
N ASN A 39 -13.90 22.77 28.78
CA ASN A 39 -13.42 21.45 29.18
C ASN A 39 -12.60 20.76 28.07
N TYR A 40 -12.09 21.54 27.10
CA TYR A 40 -11.29 21.00 26.04
C TYR A 40 -10.06 20.23 26.56
N LYS A 41 -9.88 19.03 26.02
CA LYS A 41 -8.69 18.20 26.22
C LYS A 41 -8.29 17.62 24.86
N SER A 42 -7.06 17.92 24.43
CA SER A 42 -6.50 17.32 23.23
C SER A 42 -6.15 15.84 23.48
N GLY A 43 -6.22 15.02 22.45
CA GLY A 43 -5.73 13.65 22.49
C GLY A 43 -6.63 12.66 23.22
N LEU A 44 -7.91 13.00 23.46
CA LEU A 44 -8.90 12.07 24.03
C LEU A 44 -9.17 10.88 23.10
N ILE A 45 -9.13 11.11 21.79
CA ILE A 45 -9.25 10.06 20.77
C ILE A 45 -7.86 9.71 20.26
N ASP A 46 -7.52 8.45 20.36
CA ASP A 46 -6.28 7.90 19.80
C ASP A 46 -6.56 7.44 18.36
N PHE A 47 -6.35 8.36 17.41
CA PHE A 47 -6.48 8.08 15.99
C PHE A 47 -5.15 7.60 15.42
N ARG A 48 -5.18 6.50 14.69
CA ARG A 48 -4.04 5.90 14.01
C ARG A 48 -4.46 5.45 12.62
N ALA A 49 -3.65 5.72 11.61
CA ALA A 49 -3.89 5.28 10.25
C ALA A 49 -2.62 4.71 9.62
N ILE A 50 -2.79 3.74 8.74
CA ILE A 50 -1.74 3.16 7.89
C ILE A 50 -2.12 3.41 6.43
N ARG A 51 -1.16 3.84 5.64
CA ARG A 51 -1.24 3.86 4.18
C ARG A 51 -0.53 2.63 3.66
N PHE A 52 -1.33 1.69 3.16
CA PHE A 52 -0.82 0.45 2.60
C PHE A 52 -0.37 0.63 1.15
N PRO A 53 0.71 -0.06 0.74
CA PRO A 53 1.09 -0.19 -0.66
C PRO A 53 0.15 -1.17 -1.38
N GLY A 54 0.48 -1.58 -2.61
CA GLY A 54 -0.18 -2.71 -3.26
C GLY A 54 -0.04 -3.98 -2.43
N LEU A 55 -1.15 -4.66 -2.15
CA LEU A 55 -1.14 -5.89 -1.35
C LEU A 55 -1.17 -7.14 -2.22
N ILE A 56 -0.31 -8.08 -1.90
CA ILE A 56 -0.27 -9.40 -2.55
C ILE A 56 -0.85 -10.44 -1.60
N SER A 57 -1.87 -11.15 -2.07
CA SER A 57 -2.52 -12.23 -1.33
C SER A 57 -2.78 -13.43 -2.24
N ALA A 58 -2.45 -14.62 -1.75
CA ALA A 58 -2.81 -15.87 -2.42
C ALA A 58 -4.28 -16.25 -2.20
N TYR A 59 -4.90 -15.76 -1.13
CA TYR A 59 -6.25 -16.15 -0.71
C TYR A 59 -7.34 -15.20 -1.19
N THR A 60 -7.01 -13.96 -1.47
CA THR A 60 -7.97 -12.94 -1.90
C THR A 60 -7.88 -12.76 -3.41
N LEU A 61 -9.00 -13.01 -4.11
CA LEU A 61 -9.07 -12.76 -5.54
C LEU A 61 -9.07 -11.26 -5.81
N PRO A 62 -8.27 -10.78 -6.78
CA PRO A 62 -8.30 -9.40 -7.20
C PRO A 62 -9.66 -9.05 -7.81
N THR A 63 -10.10 -7.81 -7.62
CA THR A 63 -11.42 -7.32 -8.05
C THR A 63 -11.36 -6.31 -9.19
N GLY A 64 -10.19 -6.14 -9.82
CA GLY A 64 -9.99 -5.22 -10.95
C GLY A 64 -9.58 -3.82 -10.51
N GLY A 65 -8.99 -3.67 -9.34
CA GLY A 65 -8.38 -2.41 -8.87
C GLY A 65 -7.20 -1.99 -9.73
N THR A 66 -6.78 -0.74 -9.60
CA THR A 66 -5.71 -0.16 -10.43
C THR A 66 -4.35 -0.80 -10.16
N THR A 67 -4.10 -1.32 -8.95
CA THR A 67 -2.88 -2.06 -8.57
C THR A 67 -3.00 -3.57 -8.72
N ASP A 68 -4.17 -4.05 -9.09
CA ASP A 68 -4.47 -5.50 -9.08
C ASP A 68 -3.73 -6.27 -10.18
N TYR A 69 -3.02 -5.58 -11.09
CA TYR A 69 -2.26 -6.27 -12.16
C TYR A 69 -1.27 -7.32 -11.60
N ALA A 70 -0.66 -7.06 -10.45
CA ALA A 70 0.30 -7.98 -9.86
C ALA A 70 -0.37 -9.25 -9.28
N PRO A 71 -1.38 -9.16 -8.38
CA PRO A 71 -2.11 -10.35 -7.95
C PRO A 71 -2.90 -11.02 -9.08
N GLU A 72 -3.47 -10.27 -10.03
CA GLU A 72 -4.16 -10.85 -11.21
C GLU A 72 -3.21 -11.72 -12.05
N MET A 73 -1.99 -11.25 -12.28
CA MET A 73 -0.94 -11.96 -13.00
C MET A 73 -0.61 -13.30 -12.32
N LEU A 74 -0.48 -13.28 -10.98
CA LEU A 74 -0.21 -14.48 -10.19
C LEU A 74 -1.38 -15.47 -10.25
N HIS A 75 -2.61 -15.02 -10.01
CA HIS A 75 -3.81 -15.88 -10.05
C HIS A 75 -4.07 -16.46 -11.45
N ALA A 76 -3.82 -15.70 -12.50
CA ALA A 76 -3.93 -16.19 -13.87
C ALA A 76 -2.89 -17.29 -14.16
N ALA A 77 -1.64 -17.08 -13.73
CA ALA A 77 -0.58 -18.08 -13.87
C ALA A 77 -0.90 -19.37 -13.11
N ALA A 78 -1.35 -19.26 -11.85
CA ALA A 78 -1.77 -20.41 -11.04
C ALA A 78 -2.94 -21.18 -11.64
N SER A 79 -3.83 -20.48 -12.35
CA SER A 79 -4.99 -21.06 -13.05
C SER A 79 -4.69 -21.48 -14.50
N ASN A 80 -3.43 -21.37 -14.94
CA ASN A 80 -2.97 -21.62 -16.32
C ASN A 80 -3.79 -20.84 -17.38
N LYS A 81 -4.15 -19.59 -17.05
CA LYS A 81 -4.87 -18.67 -17.94
C LYS A 81 -3.91 -17.65 -18.55
N LEU A 82 -4.24 -17.18 -19.76
CA LEU A 82 -3.57 -16.01 -20.33
C LEU A 82 -3.92 -14.78 -19.50
N TYR A 83 -2.91 -13.98 -19.19
CA TYR A 83 -3.09 -12.66 -18.59
C TYR A 83 -2.50 -11.57 -19.47
N THR A 84 -3.27 -10.53 -19.71
CA THR A 84 -2.81 -9.35 -20.44
C THR A 84 -2.69 -8.17 -19.45
N CYS A 85 -1.45 -7.82 -19.12
CA CYS A 85 -1.16 -6.75 -18.20
C CYS A 85 -1.41 -5.39 -18.87
N PHE A 86 -2.16 -4.54 -18.19
CA PHE A 86 -2.62 -3.24 -18.72
C PHE A 86 -1.66 -2.07 -18.43
N VAL A 87 -0.57 -2.30 -17.70
CA VAL A 87 0.47 -1.30 -17.45
C VAL A 87 1.73 -1.58 -18.25
N GLN A 88 2.61 -0.59 -18.33
CA GLN A 88 3.93 -0.75 -18.96
C GLN A 88 4.80 -1.71 -18.15
N GLN A 89 5.76 -2.34 -18.84
CA GLN A 89 6.66 -3.30 -18.21
C GLN A 89 7.50 -2.71 -17.08
N ASN A 90 7.91 -1.47 -17.22
CA ASN A 90 8.73 -0.73 -16.25
C ASN A 90 7.91 0.02 -15.19
N THR A 91 6.57 -0.07 -15.23
CA THR A 91 5.72 0.52 -14.19
C THR A 91 6.08 -0.07 -12.84
N THR A 92 6.60 0.78 -11.94
CA THR A 92 7.10 0.39 -10.62
C THR A 92 6.18 0.95 -9.55
N LEU A 93 5.74 0.10 -8.63
CA LEU A 93 4.93 0.47 -7.46
C LEU A 93 5.45 -0.23 -6.20
N PRO A 94 5.17 0.34 -5.01
CA PRO A 94 5.45 -0.34 -3.75
C PRO A 94 4.43 -1.45 -3.49
N PHE A 95 4.90 -2.56 -2.93
CA PHE A 95 4.09 -3.73 -2.56
C PHE A 95 4.51 -4.31 -1.21
N MET A 96 3.62 -5.09 -0.64
CA MET A 96 3.89 -6.01 0.47
C MET A 96 2.87 -7.16 0.47
N ILE A 97 3.18 -8.23 1.21
CA ILE A 97 2.25 -9.33 1.36
C ILE A 97 1.28 -9.11 2.53
N MET A 98 0.14 -9.81 2.47
CA MET A 98 -0.92 -9.70 3.46
C MET A 98 -0.46 -10.02 4.90
N ASP A 99 0.49 -10.94 5.09
CA ASP A 99 0.98 -11.32 6.41
C ASP A 99 1.72 -10.14 7.09
N ASP A 100 2.56 -9.42 6.35
CA ASP A 100 3.23 -8.21 6.85
C ASP A 100 2.23 -7.06 7.08
N ASP A 101 1.17 -6.98 6.26
CA ASP A 101 0.07 -6.04 6.43
C ASP A 101 -0.63 -6.25 7.77
N ILE A 102 -1.10 -7.47 8.04
CA ILE A 102 -1.78 -7.82 9.29
C ILE A 102 -0.85 -7.56 10.50
N GLU A 103 0.41 -7.95 10.42
CA GLU A 103 1.37 -7.70 11.49
C GLU A 103 1.57 -6.21 11.73
N SER A 104 1.60 -5.40 10.69
CA SER A 104 1.74 -3.94 10.81
C SER A 104 0.58 -3.32 11.59
N ILE A 105 -0.66 -3.75 11.33
CA ILE A 105 -1.86 -3.31 12.06
C ILE A 105 -1.74 -3.67 13.54
N ILE A 106 -1.40 -4.93 13.84
CA ILE A 106 -1.29 -5.43 15.22
C ILE A 106 -0.20 -4.66 15.98
N LYS A 107 0.95 -4.43 15.37
CA LYS A 107 2.06 -3.68 15.98
C LYS A 107 1.66 -2.24 16.28
N LEU A 108 1.09 -1.53 15.30
CA LEU A 108 0.66 -0.15 15.50
C LEU A 108 -0.41 -0.05 16.59
N MET A 109 -1.40 -0.95 16.60
CA MET A 109 -2.45 -0.98 17.63
C MET A 109 -1.90 -1.24 19.03
N SER A 110 -0.89 -2.10 19.15
CA SER A 110 -0.29 -2.49 20.44
C SER A 110 0.73 -1.48 20.97
N THR A 111 1.15 -0.52 20.14
CA THR A 111 2.15 0.48 20.54
C THR A 111 1.54 1.52 21.46
N LYS A 112 2.27 1.92 22.51
CA LYS A 112 1.84 3.00 23.39
C LYS A 112 1.78 4.32 22.64
N LYS A 113 0.75 5.13 22.90
CA LYS A 113 0.52 6.41 22.21
C LYS A 113 1.69 7.39 22.33
N ASP A 114 2.36 7.41 23.45
CA ASP A 114 3.50 8.29 23.73
C ASP A 114 4.76 7.97 22.91
N LYS A 115 4.80 6.81 22.26
CA LYS A 115 5.88 6.44 21.33
C LYS A 115 5.61 6.89 19.90
N LEU A 116 4.38 7.27 19.58
CA LEU A 116 3.98 7.63 18.22
C LEU A 116 4.28 9.10 17.95
N SER A 117 5.15 9.39 16.98
CA SER A 117 5.47 10.75 16.56
C SER A 117 4.40 11.36 15.65
N GLN A 118 3.56 10.51 15.04
CA GLN A 118 2.52 10.95 14.10
C GLN A 118 1.29 10.02 14.17
N MET A 119 0.24 10.36 13.44
CA MET A 119 -1.02 9.61 13.42
C MET A 119 -1.16 8.72 12.19
N ILE A 120 -0.44 9.05 11.13
CA ILE A 120 -0.55 8.41 9.83
C ILE A 120 0.82 7.91 9.46
N TYR A 121 0.91 6.64 9.08
CA TYR A 121 2.17 5.96 8.76
C TYR A 121 2.11 5.32 7.38
N ASN A 122 3.14 5.53 6.59
CA ASN A 122 3.40 4.69 5.42
C ASN A 122 3.98 3.35 5.87
N VAL A 123 3.60 2.29 5.19
CA VAL A 123 4.24 0.97 5.29
C VAL A 123 4.52 0.43 3.89
N GLY A 124 5.46 -0.51 3.79
CA GLY A 124 5.83 -1.14 2.53
C GLY A 124 6.91 -2.17 2.76
N SER A 125 7.22 -2.95 1.75
CA SER A 125 8.30 -3.94 1.81
C SER A 125 9.26 -3.77 0.64
N TYR A 126 8.77 -3.80 -0.59
CA TYR A 126 9.59 -3.70 -1.79
C TYR A 126 8.87 -2.91 -2.88
N SER A 127 9.65 -2.25 -3.74
CA SER A 127 9.16 -1.59 -4.95
C SER A 127 9.71 -2.32 -6.16
N VAL A 128 8.81 -2.79 -7.02
CA VAL A 128 9.15 -3.65 -8.16
C VAL A 128 8.33 -3.30 -9.39
N SER A 129 8.89 -3.57 -10.56
CA SER A 129 8.22 -3.33 -11.82
C SER A 129 7.28 -4.47 -12.22
N ALA A 130 6.37 -4.18 -13.14
CA ALA A 130 5.46 -5.19 -13.69
C ALA A 130 6.21 -6.34 -14.39
N ILE A 131 7.36 -6.05 -15.02
CA ILE A 131 8.18 -7.08 -15.63
C ILE A 131 8.88 -7.96 -14.59
N ASP A 132 9.23 -7.41 -13.42
CA ASP A 132 9.80 -8.20 -12.33
C ASP A 132 8.78 -9.22 -11.81
N PHE A 133 7.50 -8.81 -11.65
CA PHE A 133 6.41 -9.73 -11.31
C PHE A 133 6.27 -10.85 -12.35
N LYS A 134 6.25 -10.52 -13.64
CA LYS A 134 6.24 -11.54 -14.69
C LYS A 134 7.41 -12.51 -14.54
N ASN A 135 8.61 -11.99 -14.35
CA ASN A 135 9.83 -12.81 -14.28
C ASN A 135 9.81 -13.75 -13.07
N ILE A 136 9.40 -13.28 -11.90
CA ILE A 136 9.33 -14.13 -10.72
C ILE A 136 8.22 -15.18 -10.83
N ILE A 137 7.06 -14.82 -11.33
CA ILE A 137 5.95 -15.74 -11.58
C ILE A 137 6.38 -16.87 -12.54
N MET A 138 7.09 -16.53 -13.61
CA MET A 138 7.58 -17.54 -14.57
C MET A 138 8.65 -18.48 -14.01
N LYS A 139 9.33 -18.12 -12.90
CA LYS A 139 10.22 -19.08 -12.20
C LYS A 139 9.43 -20.23 -11.57
N TYR A 140 8.23 -19.96 -11.05
CA TYR A 140 7.38 -20.94 -10.38
C TYR A 140 6.35 -21.59 -11.35
N TYR A 141 5.82 -20.81 -12.28
CA TYR A 141 4.81 -21.23 -13.26
C TYR A 141 5.41 -21.13 -14.67
N LYS A 142 6.22 -22.12 -15.05
CA LYS A 142 6.97 -22.12 -16.34
C LYS A 142 6.10 -21.98 -17.58
N ASN A 143 4.83 -22.40 -17.51
CA ASN A 143 3.86 -22.32 -18.61
C ASN A 143 2.96 -21.07 -18.52
N ALA A 144 3.25 -20.14 -17.62
CA ALA A 144 2.45 -18.92 -17.49
C ALA A 144 2.48 -18.11 -18.79
N LYS A 145 1.30 -17.67 -19.21
CA LYS A 145 1.10 -16.86 -20.42
C LYS A 145 0.78 -15.44 -19.99
N ILE A 146 1.77 -14.58 -20.02
CA ILE A 146 1.66 -13.19 -19.57
C ILE A 146 2.13 -12.27 -20.69
N GLU A 147 1.23 -11.43 -21.15
CA GLU A 147 1.46 -10.43 -22.21
C GLU A 147 1.24 -9.02 -21.66
N PHE A 148 1.70 -7.99 -22.37
CA PHE A 148 1.50 -6.59 -22.04
C PHE A 148 0.74 -5.91 -23.17
N SER A 149 -0.37 -5.26 -22.81
CA SER A 149 -1.13 -4.39 -23.70
C SER A 149 -1.63 -3.19 -22.90
N VAL A 150 -0.89 -2.08 -23.01
CA VAL A 150 -1.06 -0.91 -22.15
C VAL A 150 -2.41 -0.23 -22.39
N ASP A 151 -3.21 -0.08 -21.33
CA ASP A 151 -4.36 0.82 -21.30
C ASP A 151 -3.87 2.21 -20.89
N LEU A 152 -3.80 3.14 -21.84
CA LEU A 152 -3.26 4.49 -21.60
C LEU A 152 -3.97 5.27 -20.50
N LYS A 153 -5.27 5.04 -20.29
CA LYS A 153 -6.03 5.73 -19.22
C LYS A 153 -5.64 5.19 -17.84
N ARG A 154 -5.55 3.87 -17.72
CA ARG A 154 -5.08 3.24 -16.48
C ARG A 154 -3.60 3.56 -16.22
N GLN A 155 -2.78 3.54 -17.25
CA GLN A 155 -1.36 3.87 -17.15
C GLN A 155 -1.16 5.30 -16.62
N SER A 156 -1.85 6.30 -17.18
CA SER A 156 -1.70 7.69 -16.73
C SER A 156 -2.10 7.88 -15.27
N MET A 157 -3.08 7.11 -14.78
CA MET A 157 -3.45 7.10 -13.36
C MET A 157 -2.34 6.50 -12.49
N VAL A 158 -1.76 5.38 -12.91
CA VAL A 158 -0.67 4.71 -12.17
C VAL A 158 0.59 5.57 -12.18
N ASP A 159 0.88 6.26 -13.27
CA ASP A 159 2.03 7.17 -13.40
C ASP A 159 1.96 8.38 -12.45
N SER A 160 0.75 8.72 -11.95
CA SER A 160 0.57 9.75 -10.92
C SER A 160 0.92 9.26 -9.50
N TRP A 161 1.18 7.98 -9.30
CA TRP A 161 1.46 7.40 -7.99
C TRP A 161 2.96 7.29 -7.72
N PRO A 162 3.36 7.30 -6.44
CA PRO A 162 4.76 7.16 -6.09
C PRO A 162 5.27 5.76 -6.40
N GLU A 163 6.47 5.69 -6.95
CA GLU A 163 7.17 4.43 -7.20
C GLU A 163 7.66 3.75 -5.92
N ASP A 164 7.83 4.51 -4.82
CA ASP A 164 8.29 4.01 -3.54
C ASP A 164 7.83 4.91 -2.40
N VAL A 165 7.78 4.37 -1.18
CA VAL A 165 7.35 5.07 0.03
C VAL A 165 8.41 5.00 1.12
N ASN A 166 8.56 6.08 1.88
CA ASN A 166 9.38 6.10 3.08
C ASN A 166 8.54 5.66 4.28
N PHE A 167 8.99 4.63 4.98
CA PHE A 167 8.36 4.11 6.20
C PHE A 167 9.28 4.17 7.43
N ASN A 168 10.26 5.06 7.42
CA ASN A 168 11.20 5.23 8.54
C ASN A 168 10.50 5.60 9.84
N ALA A 169 9.43 6.40 9.79
CA ALA A 169 8.65 6.73 10.98
C ALA A 169 8.01 5.47 11.60
N ALA A 170 7.45 4.58 10.78
CA ALA A 170 6.92 3.31 11.25
C ALA A 170 8.00 2.42 11.89
N MET A 171 9.19 2.38 11.28
CA MET A 171 10.34 1.64 11.84
C MET A 171 10.78 2.21 13.18
N SER A 172 10.88 3.54 13.29
CA SER A 172 11.34 4.22 14.50
C SER A 172 10.35 4.13 15.66
N ASP A 173 9.07 4.39 15.39
CA ASP A 173 8.07 4.59 16.44
C ASP A 173 7.51 3.28 16.99
N TRP A 174 7.32 2.29 16.12
CA TRP A 174 6.67 1.03 16.49
C TRP A 174 7.33 -0.23 15.92
N ASN A 175 8.63 -0.12 15.57
CA ASN A 175 9.46 -1.24 15.13
C ASN A 175 8.86 -2.01 13.94
N PHE A 176 8.25 -1.27 12.98
CA PHE A 176 7.82 -1.87 11.73
C PHE A 176 9.04 -2.46 11.01
N SER A 177 8.93 -3.71 10.60
CA SER A 177 9.95 -4.38 9.82
C SER A 177 9.28 -5.47 9.00
N PRO A 178 9.13 -5.29 7.69
CA PRO A 178 8.57 -6.32 6.84
C PRO A 178 9.47 -7.55 6.86
N LYS A 179 8.88 -8.73 6.95
CA LYS A 179 9.60 -10.02 7.01
C LYS A 179 9.92 -10.55 5.63
N TYR A 180 9.10 -10.19 4.65
CA TYR A 180 9.20 -10.71 3.31
C TYR A 180 9.77 -9.68 2.35
N ASN A 181 10.80 -10.06 1.63
CA ASN A 181 11.25 -9.36 0.45
C ASN A 181 10.53 -9.92 -0.79
N PHE A 182 10.75 -9.31 -1.96
CA PHE A 182 10.09 -9.72 -3.19
C PHE A 182 10.25 -11.22 -3.52
N GLU A 183 11.45 -11.78 -3.39
CA GLU A 183 11.68 -13.19 -3.72
C GLU A 183 11.03 -14.16 -2.73
N ASN A 184 11.02 -13.81 -1.44
CA ASN A 184 10.43 -14.66 -0.39
C ASN A 184 8.90 -14.58 -0.35
N SER A 185 8.30 -13.56 -0.94
CA SER A 185 6.84 -13.39 -1.04
C SER A 185 6.17 -14.44 -1.93
N PHE A 186 6.95 -15.22 -2.70
CA PHE A 186 6.44 -16.24 -3.63
C PHE A 186 6.82 -17.68 -3.21
N LYS A 187 7.34 -17.86 -2.02
CA LYS A 187 7.66 -19.19 -1.45
C LYS A 187 6.58 -19.65 -0.50
#